data_cdf92460b5b89436465d50e09099d7ae
#
_entry.id   cdf92460b5b89436465d50e09099d7ae
#
_cell.length_a   1.000
_cell.length_b   1.000
_cell.length_c   1.000
_cell.angle_alpha   90.00
_cell.angle_beta   90.00
_cell.angle_gamma   90.00
#
_symmetry.space_group_name_H-M   'P 1'
#
loop_
_entity.id
_entity.type
_entity.pdbx_description
1 polymer ?
#
loop_
_entity_poly.entity_id
_entity_poly.type
_entity_poly.pdbx_seq_one_letter_code
_entity_poly.pdbx_strand_id
1 'polypeptide(L)'
;MSDCCIVQVKKYTKDHEWIELSPDNKTGTIGISEYAAHALGDVVYVELPTTPLEVAKGDAIGAVESVKSASDINSPISCTITAVNEALEEKPAAINQGAEDAGAGGGWVAKVEVAEAGVKDLEDLMDAAAYKAFTEEE
;
A
#
# COMPACT_ATOMS: atom_id res chain seq x y z
N MET A 1 -26.71 7.99 -10.95
CA MET A 1 -26.05 7.92 -10.94
C MET A 1 -25.27 7.18 -10.73
N SER A 2 -25.25 7.36 -10.99
CA SER A 2 -24.57 6.88 -11.03
C SER A 2 -23.70 6.25 -10.51
N ASP A 3 -23.68 5.45 -10.46
CA ASP A 3 -22.87 4.60 -10.14
C ASP A 3 -21.50 4.88 -10.20
N CYS A 4 -21.17 5.54 -10.87
CA CYS A 4 -19.89 6.15 -10.94
C CYS A 4 -19.55 6.86 -9.66
N CYS A 5 -20.46 6.91 -8.76
CA CYS A 5 -20.24 7.44 -7.43
C CYS A 5 -19.42 6.54 -6.54
N ILE A 6 -19.21 5.31 -6.95
CA ILE A 6 -18.38 4.37 -6.19
C ILE A 6 -16.95 4.54 -6.65
N VAL A 7 -16.32 5.57 -6.14
CA VAL A 7 -14.92 5.85 -6.45
C VAL A 7 -14.09 5.43 -5.26
N GLN A 8 -13.20 4.49 -5.48
CA GLN A 8 -12.24 4.09 -4.46
C GLN A 8 -11.23 5.22 -4.32
N VAL A 9 -10.95 5.60 -3.08
CA VAL A 9 -10.02 6.68 -2.79
C VAL A 9 -8.65 6.09 -2.56
N LYS A 10 -7.69 6.49 -3.38
CA LYS A 10 -6.30 6.06 -3.23
C LYS A 10 -5.48 7.23 -2.70
N LYS A 11 -4.75 6.98 -1.63
CA LYS A 11 -3.88 7.96 -0.97
C LYS A 11 -2.47 7.44 -0.91
N TYR A 12 -1.51 8.34 -0.78
CA TYR A 12 -0.09 8.02 -0.81
C TYR A 12 0.65 8.63 0.37
N THR A 13 1.73 7.98 0.80
CA THR A 13 2.60 8.51 1.86
C THR A 13 3.89 9.06 1.26
N LYS A 14 4.62 9.81 2.09
CA LYS A 14 5.95 10.29 1.72
C LYS A 14 6.97 9.16 1.58
N ASP A 15 6.67 8.00 2.16
CA ASP A 15 7.51 6.82 2.08
C ASP A 15 7.16 5.94 0.88
N HIS A 16 6.31 6.44 -0.01
CA HIS A 16 5.94 5.78 -1.27
C HIS A 16 5.10 4.51 -1.07
N GLU A 17 4.25 4.52 -0.05
CA GLU A 17 3.21 3.50 0.10
C GLU A 17 1.87 4.09 -0.31
N TRP A 18 0.95 3.24 -0.73
CA TRP A 18 -0.40 3.68 -1.04
C TRP A 18 -1.43 2.89 -0.24
N ILE A 19 -2.58 3.49 -0.05
CA ILE A 19 -3.76 2.80 0.47
C ILE A 19 -4.96 3.15 -0.41
N GLU A 20 -5.69 2.14 -0.82
CA GLU A 20 -6.91 2.30 -1.58
C GLU A 20 -8.07 1.92 -0.68
N LEU A 21 -8.98 2.86 -0.46
CA LEU A 21 -10.04 2.71 0.53
C LEU A 21 -11.36 2.32 -0.13
N SER A 22 -12.15 1.52 0.60
CA SER A 22 -13.52 1.25 0.21
C SER A 22 -14.34 2.55 0.28
N PRO A 23 -15.49 2.62 -0.41
CA PRO A 23 -16.32 3.83 -0.40
C PRO A 23 -16.75 4.27 1.01
N ASP A 24 -16.87 3.34 1.95
CA ASP A 24 -17.28 3.65 3.33
C ASP A 24 -16.09 3.95 4.24
N ASN A 25 -14.85 3.91 3.72
CA ASN A 25 -13.62 4.13 4.46
C ASN A 25 -13.38 3.17 5.62
N LYS A 26 -14.01 2.01 5.60
CA LYS A 26 -13.87 1.02 6.68
C LYS A 26 -12.80 -0.01 6.39
N THR A 27 -12.54 -0.28 5.13
CA THR A 27 -11.52 -1.24 4.72
C THR A 27 -10.62 -0.61 3.68
N GLY A 28 -9.45 -1.18 3.51
CA GLY A 28 -8.51 -0.69 2.51
C GLY A 28 -7.52 -1.76 2.09
N THR A 29 -6.77 -1.44 1.05
CA THR A 29 -5.71 -2.28 0.53
C THR A 29 -4.44 -1.44 0.48
N ILE A 30 -3.33 -1.99 0.96
CA ILE A 30 -2.05 -1.29 1.05
C ILE A 30 -1.03 -1.93 0.13
N GLY A 31 -0.17 -1.11 -0.45
CA GLY A 31 0.97 -1.57 -1.23
C GLY A 31 2.01 -0.47 -1.36
N ILE A 32 3.05 -0.73 -2.15
CA ILE A 32 4.03 0.30 -2.48
C ILE A 32 3.66 0.92 -3.81
N SER A 33 4.06 2.18 -4.02
CA SER A 33 3.72 2.87 -5.26
C SER A 33 4.53 2.33 -6.43
N GLU A 34 4.06 2.60 -7.64
CA GLU A 34 4.80 2.24 -8.84
C GLU A 34 6.14 2.96 -8.87
N TYR A 35 6.20 4.18 -8.37
CA TYR A 35 7.44 4.94 -8.24
C TYR A 35 8.45 4.17 -7.37
N ALA A 36 8.01 3.68 -6.21
CA ALA A 36 8.89 2.92 -5.31
C ALA A 36 9.32 1.59 -5.96
N ALA A 37 8.41 0.89 -6.59
CA ALA A 37 8.74 -0.37 -7.26
C ALA A 37 9.75 -0.16 -8.37
N HIS A 38 9.59 0.91 -9.13
CA HIS A 38 10.51 1.25 -10.21
C HIS A 38 11.90 1.61 -9.67
N ALA A 39 11.94 2.38 -8.58
CA ALA A 39 13.20 2.77 -7.96
C ALA A 39 13.95 1.58 -7.36
N LEU A 40 13.23 0.60 -6.81
CA LEU A 40 13.82 -0.61 -6.26
C LEU A 40 14.43 -1.52 -7.32
N GLY A 41 13.85 -1.53 -8.52
CA GLY A 41 14.22 -2.48 -9.54
C GLY A 41 13.55 -3.84 -9.30
N ASP A 42 14.16 -4.92 -9.76
CA ASP A 42 13.55 -6.24 -9.66
C ASP A 42 13.40 -6.70 -8.22
N VAL A 43 12.16 -6.91 -7.80
CA VAL A 43 11.85 -7.41 -6.47
C VAL A 43 12.09 -8.93 -6.43
N VAL A 44 12.87 -9.37 -5.46
CA VAL A 44 13.27 -10.77 -5.34
C VAL A 44 12.70 -11.45 -4.10
N TYR A 45 12.24 -10.68 -3.12
CA TYR A 45 11.66 -11.22 -1.90
C TYR A 45 10.71 -10.21 -1.26
N VAL A 46 9.61 -10.69 -0.71
CA VAL A 46 8.67 -9.87 0.05
C VAL A 46 8.42 -10.54 1.39
N GLU A 47 8.63 -9.79 2.47
CA GLU A 47 8.31 -10.26 3.80
C GLU A 47 6.95 -9.72 4.19
N LEU A 48 6.00 -10.62 4.47
CA LEU A 48 4.63 -10.27 4.81
C LEU A 48 4.38 -10.41 6.30
N PRO A 49 3.48 -9.60 6.88
CA PRO A 49 3.17 -9.71 8.30
C PRO A 49 2.31 -10.94 8.60
N THR A 50 2.29 -11.34 9.86
CA THR A 50 1.38 -12.37 10.35
C THR A 50 0.03 -11.73 10.65
N THR A 51 -1.05 -12.32 10.19
CA THR A 51 -2.39 -11.76 10.40
C THR A 51 -3.16 -12.55 11.47
N PRO A 52 -4.09 -11.88 12.18
CA PRO A 52 -4.33 -10.45 12.15
C PRO A 52 -3.25 -9.66 12.89
N LEU A 53 -3.03 -8.42 12.51
CA LEU A 53 -2.01 -7.57 13.13
C LEU A 53 -2.55 -6.14 13.27
N GLU A 54 -2.64 -5.65 14.49
CA GLU A 54 -3.05 -4.28 14.74
C GLU A 54 -1.81 -3.38 14.70
N VAL A 55 -1.87 -2.32 13.88
CA VAL A 55 -0.74 -1.42 13.69
C VAL A 55 -1.17 0.03 13.79
N ALA A 56 -0.22 0.89 14.15
CA ALA A 56 -0.41 2.33 14.13
C ALA A 56 0.26 2.92 12.89
N LYS A 57 -0.11 4.14 12.55
CA LYS A 57 0.52 4.87 11.45
C LYS A 57 2.04 4.86 11.62
N GLY A 58 2.73 4.46 10.57
CA GLY A 58 4.19 4.42 10.56
C GLY A 58 4.81 3.13 11.04
N ASP A 59 4.03 2.19 11.57
CA ASP A 59 4.57 0.90 11.99
C ASP A 59 4.97 0.08 10.77
N ALA A 60 6.09 -0.61 10.86
CA ALA A 60 6.53 -1.49 9.78
C ALA A 60 5.60 -2.71 9.73
N ILE A 61 5.09 -3.01 8.54
CA ILE A 61 4.18 -4.13 8.32
C ILE A 61 4.78 -5.22 7.46
N GLY A 62 5.93 -4.96 6.88
CA GLY A 62 6.62 -5.93 6.04
C GLY A 62 7.83 -5.29 5.40
N ALA A 63 8.41 -5.99 4.44
CA ALA A 63 9.58 -5.49 3.73
C ALA A 63 9.61 -6.03 2.31
N VAL A 64 10.23 -5.28 1.43
CA VAL A 64 10.46 -5.67 0.04
C VAL A 64 11.96 -5.65 -0.21
N GLU A 65 12.49 -6.75 -0.72
CA GLU A 65 13.89 -6.83 -1.10
C GLU A 65 14.01 -6.91 -2.61
N SER A 66 14.93 -6.11 -3.16
CA SER A 66 15.22 -6.12 -4.59
C SER A 66 16.68 -6.47 -4.80
N VAL A 67 17.07 -6.58 -6.06
CA VAL A 67 18.48 -6.83 -6.41
C VAL A 67 19.39 -5.68 -5.98
N LYS A 68 18.84 -4.50 -5.71
CA LYS A 68 19.62 -3.31 -5.33
C LYS A 68 19.60 -3.04 -3.84
N SER A 69 18.48 -3.25 -3.16
CA SER A 69 18.33 -2.82 -1.78
C SER A 69 17.11 -3.48 -1.13
N ALA A 70 16.92 -3.21 0.16
CA ALA A 70 15.75 -3.63 0.90
C ALA A 70 15.07 -2.41 1.49
N SER A 71 13.74 -2.42 1.53
CA SER A 71 12.96 -1.32 2.10
C SER A 71 11.84 -1.88 2.95
N ASP A 72 11.60 -1.25 4.10
CA ASP A 72 10.47 -1.60 4.94
C ASP A 72 9.19 -1.00 4.35
N ILE A 73 8.09 -1.73 4.52
CA ILE A 73 6.77 -1.23 4.16
C ILE A 73 6.12 -0.79 5.47
N ASN A 74 5.76 0.48 5.55
CA ASN A 74 5.12 1.04 6.75
C ASN A 74 3.64 1.24 6.52
N SER A 75 2.86 1.10 7.58
CA SER A 75 1.42 1.33 7.48
C SER A 75 1.14 2.82 7.29
N PRO A 76 0.37 3.21 6.27
CA PRO A 76 0.06 4.63 6.07
C PRO A 76 -0.93 5.17 7.10
N ILE A 77 -1.69 4.30 7.75
CA ILE A 77 -2.69 4.69 8.75
C ILE A 77 -2.74 3.66 9.87
N SER A 78 -3.40 4.03 10.96
CA SER A 78 -3.69 3.09 12.04
C SER A 78 -4.81 2.16 11.59
N CYS A 79 -4.58 0.86 11.66
CA CYS A 79 -5.51 -0.13 11.13
C CYS A 79 -5.18 -1.52 11.65
N THR A 80 -6.03 -2.50 11.31
CA THR A 80 -5.77 -3.90 11.60
C THR A 80 -5.59 -4.62 10.27
N ILE A 81 -4.46 -5.29 10.10
CA ILE A 81 -4.19 -6.07 8.89
C ILE A 81 -4.96 -7.39 9.01
N THR A 82 -5.85 -7.62 8.06
CA THR A 82 -6.74 -8.79 8.09
C THR A 82 -6.34 -9.87 7.10
N ALA A 83 -5.63 -9.49 6.04
CA ALA A 83 -5.18 -10.43 5.02
C ALA A 83 -3.92 -9.88 4.35
N VAL A 84 -3.12 -10.77 3.79
CA VAL A 84 -1.92 -10.41 3.04
C VAL A 84 -1.96 -11.10 1.69
N ASN A 85 -1.21 -10.54 0.74
CA ASN A 85 -1.12 -11.11 -0.61
C ASN A 85 -0.05 -12.20 -0.61
N GLU A 86 -0.43 -13.41 -0.24
CA GLU A 86 0.50 -14.54 -0.16
C GLU A 86 1.16 -14.87 -1.49
N ALA A 87 0.55 -14.49 -2.60
CA ALA A 87 1.13 -14.71 -3.91
C ALA A 87 2.48 -14.00 -4.07
N LEU A 88 2.72 -12.94 -3.31
CA LEU A 88 3.99 -12.22 -3.36
C LEU A 88 5.15 -13.05 -2.83
N GLU A 89 4.89 -13.99 -1.93
CA GLU A 89 5.94 -14.88 -1.42
C GLU A 89 6.45 -15.82 -2.52
N GLU A 90 5.55 -16.26 -3.38
CA GLU A 90 5.89 -17.15 -4.49
C GLU A 90 6.34 -16.38 -5.71
N LYS A 91 5.79 -15.18 -5.91
CA LYS A 91 6.03 -14.39 -7.09
C LYS A 91 6.26 -12.91 -6.73
N PRO A 92 7.41 -12.60 -6.13
CA PRO A 92 7.72 -11.21 -5.75
C PRO A 92 7.67 -10.23 -6.92
N ALA A 93 7.94 -10.70 -8.13
CA ALA A 93 7.93 -9.86 -9.32
C ALA A 93 6.54 -9.29 -9.63
N ALA A 94 5.48 -9.79 -9.00
CA ALA A 94 4.14 -9.20 -9.16
C ALA A 94 4.14 -7.73 -8.75
N ILE A 95 4.99 -7.34 -7.81
CA ILE A 95 5.14 -5.93 -7.43
C ILE A 95 5.65 -5.10 -8.61
N ASN A 96 6.61 -5.63 -9.36
CA ASN A 96 7.14 -4.92 -10.53
C ASN A 96 6.11 -4.83 -11.66
N GLN A 97 5.20 -5.80 -11.74
CA GLN A 97 4.21 -5.87 -12.81
C GLN A 97 2.99 -4.99 -12.54
N GLY A 98 2.64 -4.78 -11.28
CA GLY A 98 1.47 -3.99 -10.94
C GLY A 98 1.43 -3.60 -9.48
N ALA A 99 2.40 -2.80 -9.04
CA ALA A 99 2.54 -2.40 -7.64
C ALA A 99 1.29 -1.72 -7.08
N GLU A 100 0.55 -0.99 -7.93
CA GLU A 100 -0.65 -0.28 -7.50
C GLU A 100 -1.94 -0.99 -7.89
N ASP A 101 -1.84 -2.22 -8.35
CA ASP A 101 -3.01 -3.03 -8.69
C ASP A 101 -3.50 -3.76 -7.46
N ALA A 102 -4.70 -3.44 -7.01
CA ALA A 102 -5.34 -4.05 -5.86
C ALA A 102 -6.16 -5.29 -6.20
N GLY A 103 -6.19 -5.67 -7.47
CA GLY A 103 -6.97 -6.81 -7.94
C GLY A 103 -6.23 -8.13 -7.80
N ALA A 104 -6.88 -9.20 -8.21
CA ALA A 104 -6.28 -10.53 -8.22
C ALA A 104 -5.07 -10.53 -9.16
N GLY A 105 -3.96 -11.03 -8.68
CA GLY A 105 -2.71 -11.05 -9.45
C GLY A 105 -1.92 -9.75 -9.39
N GLY A 106 -2.43 -8.73 -8.70
CA GLY A 106 -1.72 -7.47 -8.55
C GLY A 106 -0.64 -7.52 -7.48
N GLY A 107 0.11 -6.43 -7.34
CA GLY A 107 1.22 -6.34 -6.40
C GLY A 107 0.86 -5.72 -5.05
N TRP A 108 -0.43 -5.68 -4.69
CA TRP A 108 -0.83 -5.17 -3.39
C TRP A 108 -0.24 -6.04 -2.27
N VAL A 109 -0.01 -5.43 -1.11
CA VAL A 109 0.68 -6.11 -0.01
C VAL A 109 -0.29 -6.67 1.04
N ALA A 110 -1.22 -5.86 1.51
CA ALA A 110 -2.09 -6.25 2.61
C ALA A 110 -3.47 -5.62 2.51
N LYS A 111 -4.46 -6.30 3.09
CA LYS A 111 -5.82 -5.75 3.25
C LYS A 111 -6.02 -5.47 4.72
N VAL A 112 -6.69 -4.36 5.00
CA VAL A 112 -6.81 -3.85 6.36
C VAL A 112 -8.23 -3.40 6.69
N GLU A 113 -8.53 -3.37 7.99
CA GLU A 113 -9.71 -2.69 8.51
C GLU A 113 -9.22 -1.39 9.12
N VAL A 114 -9.81 -0.28 8.70
CA VAL A 114 -9.39 1.05 9.13
C VAL A 114 -9.85 1.30 10.56
N ALA A 115 -8.91 1.68 11.44
CA ALA A 115 -9.24 2.05 12.81
C ALA A 115 -9.77 3.48 12.86
N GLU A 116 -10.43 3.85 13.96
CA GLU A 116 -10.91 5.23 14.13
C GLU A 116 -9.79 6.25 13.99
N ALA A 117 -8.64 5.96 14.59
CA ALA A 117 -7.47 6.83 14.44
C ALA A 117 -6.98 6.87 12.99
N GLY A 118 -7.16 5.79 12.25
CA GLY A 118 -6.78 5.73 10.86
C GLY A 118 -7.56 6.68 9.97
N VAL A 119 -8.82 6.92 10.30
CA VAL A 119 -9.64 7.86 9.54
C VAL A 119 -9.04 9.27 9.61
N LYS A 120 -8.51 9.65 10.77
CA LYS A 120 -7.84 10.93 10.93
C LYS A 120 -6.49 10.94 10.22
N ASP A 121 -5.80 9.81 10.23
CA ASP A 121 -4.50 9.68 9.56
C ASP A 121 -4.63 9.89 8.06
N LEU A 122 -5.79 9.58 7.47
CA LEU A 122 -6.03 9.78 6.05
C LEU A 122 -5.90 11.23 5.62
N GLU A 123 -6.17 12.16 6.52
CA GLU A 123 -6.07 13.58 6.22
C GLU A 123 -4.64 14.03 5.96
N ASP A 124 -3.67 13.30 6.49
CA ASP A 124 -2.26 13.62 6.33
C ASP A 124 -1.65 13.02 5.07
N LEU A 125 -2.42 12.20 4.36
CA LEU A 125 -1.92 11.53 3.16
C LEU A 125 -2.14 12.39 1.92
N MET A 126 -1.33 12.12 0.90
CA MET A 126 -1.42 12.81 -0.38
C MET A 126 -2.40 12.08 -1.30
N ASP A 127 -3.16 12.85 -2.09
CA ASP A 127 -3.92 12.24 -3.18
C ASP A 127 -2.95 11.99 -4.35
N ALA A 128 -3.46 11.41 -5.43
CA ALA A 128 -2.61 11.06 -6.57
C ALA A 128 -1.93 12.28 -7.18
N ALA A 129 -2.62 13.41 -7.26
CA ALA A 129 -2.04 14.63 -7.85
C ALA A 129 -0.94 15.22 -6.98
N ALA A 130 -1.16 15.27 -5.66
CA ALA A 130 -0.16 15.77 -4.73
C ALA A 130 1.06 14.85 -4.68
N TYR A 131 0.84 13.56 -4.72
CA TYR A 131 1.93 12.59 -4.73
C TYR A 131 2.77 12.69 -5.99
N LYS A 132 2.12 12.87 -7.14
CA LYS A 132 2.84 13.03 -8.40
C LYS A 132 3.75 14.26 -8.35
N ALA A 133 3.24 15.38 -7.84
CA ALA A 133 4.06 16.58 -7.67
C ALA A 133 5.22 16.34 -6.71
N PHE A 134 4.97 15.60 -5.63
CA PHE A 134 6.01 15.26 -4.66
C PHE A 134 7.14 14.43 -5.30
N THR A 135 6.80 13.44 -6.12
CA THR A 135 7.81 12.60 -6.75
C THR A 135 8.60 13.34 -7.83
N GLU A 136 7.97 14.30 -8.50
CA GLU A 136 8.66 15.11 -9.51
C GLU A 136 9.70 16.05 -8.89
N GLU A 137 9.52 16.41 -7.62
CA GLU A 137 10.47 17.26 -6.91
C GLU A 137 11.67 16.48 -6.34
N GLU A 138 11.58 15.18 -6.26
CA GLU A 138 12.68 14.32 -5.84
C GLU A 138 13.70 14.09 -7.00
#